data_3c0047a44b5a59e23271f83d80328816
#
_entry.id   3c0047a44b5a59e23271f83d80328816
#
_cell.length_a   1.000
_cell.length_b   1.000
_cell.length_c   1.000
_cell.angle_alpha   90.00
_cell.angle_beta   90.00
_cell.angle_gamma   90.00
#
_symmetry.space_group_name_H-M   'P 1'
#
loop_
_entity.id
_entity.type
_entity.pdbx_description
1 polymer ?
#
loop_
_entity_poly.entity_id
_entity_poly.type
_entity_poly.pdbx_seq_one_letter_code
_entity_poly.pdbx_strand_id
1 'polypeptide(L)'
;ILVEQVEAPLPTYVVTTCRGRAFNLALGYLFAGMAVRDEITVHELSFDENGFMAKLSHEVEISSIPEVFRSRGSEEILNKYLIDSQLFAKRFREVSSRSMLNPRRRGAEEVSPKQFQLKAEQIMNRHRTMDDSVIVREAMSEILTTDLEMGQLRQFMERMGSEDVRIVHRRVKIPSPLGLTLFMSSFEDLLSLRTRAYLIKDVDPEILRRLLGARSLATELEREKLSHYY
;
A
#
# COMPACT_ATOMS: atom_id res chain seq x y z
N ILE A 1 -18.38 2.09 -2.09
CA ILE A 1 -16.96 2.39 -2.25
C ILE A 1 -16.82 3.60 -3.15
N LEU A 2 -15.95 4.53 -2.76
CA LEU A 2 -15.58 5.68 -3.58
C LEU A 2 -14.19 5.43 -4.15
N VAL A 3 -14.07 5.51 -5.47
CA VAL A 3 -12.80 5.43 -6.20
C VAL A 3 -12.55 6.80 -6.81
N GLU A 4 -11.52 7.48 -6.36
CA GLU A 4 -11.10 8.79 -6.83
C GLU A 4 -9.80 8.65 -7.63
N GLN A 5 -9.88 8.91 -8.92
CA GLN A 5 -8.70 9.02 -9.78
C GLN A 5 -8.19 10.46 -9.70
N VAL A 6 -7.05 10.65 -9.07
CA VAL A 6 -6.47 11.98 -8.86
C VAL A 6 -5.63 12.38 -10.06
N GLU A 7 -5.80 13.61 -10.53
CA GLU A 7 -4.98 14.20 -11.58
C GLU A 7 -3.55 14.42 -11.06
N ALA A 8 -2.64 13.53 -11.40
CA ALA A 8 -1.24 13.52 -10.98
C ALA A 8 -0.36 13.05 -12.15
N PRO A 9 0.98 13.25 -12.10
CA PRO A 9 1.89 12.79 -13.16
C PRO A 9 1.81 11.28 -13.43
N LEU A 10 1.53 10.49 -12.40
CA LEU A 10 1.21 9.06 -12.51
C LEU A 10 -0.25 8.83 -12.15
N PRO A 11 -0.96 7.93 -12.84
CA PRO A 11 -2.31 7.54 -12.46
C PRO A 11 -2.39 7.14 -11.00
N THR A 12 -3.09 7.94 -10.20
CA THR A 12 -3.20 7.78 -8.76
C THR A 12 -4.64 7.52 -8.37
N TYR A 13 -4.90 6.39 -7.75
CA TYR A 13 -6.21 5.96 -7.30
C TYR A 13 -6.28 5.99 -5.77
N VAL A 14 -7.25 6.72 -5.25
CA VAL A 14 -7.60 6.73 -3.83
C VAL A 14 -8.93 6.03 -3.68
N VAL A 15 -8.92 4.91 -2.96
CA VAL A 15 -10.10 4.05 -2.79
C VAL A 15 -10.54 4.12 -1.33
N THR A 16 -11.68 4.76 -1.10
CA THR A 16 -12.26 4.91 0.24
C THR A 16 -13.34 3.86 0.47
N THR A 17 -13.15 3.03 1.48
CA THR A 17 -14.06 1.94 1.86
C THR A 17 -14.70 2.12 3.23
N CYS A 18 -13.98 2.75 4.18
CA CYS A 18 -14.34 2.88 5.60
C CYS A 18 -14.61 1.53 6.29
N ARG A 19 -13.85 0.48 5.94
CA ARG A 19 -14.01 -0.89 6.47
C ARG A 19 -12.86 -1.35 7.36
N GLY A 20 -11.97 -0.43 7.72
CA GLY A 20 -10.81 -0.73 8.55
C GLY A 20 -9.58 -1.20 7.76
N ARG A 21 -8.43 -1.11 8.42
CA ARG A 21 -7.12 -1.29 7.79
C ARG A 21 -6.91 -2.70 7.20
N ALA A 22 -7.31 -3.76 7.90
CA ALA A 22 -7.12 -5.14 7.46
C ALA A 22 -7.88 -5.43 6.16
N PHE A 23 -9.13 -4.97 6.06
CA PHE A 23 -9.91 -5.04 4.83
C PHE A 23 -9.28 -4.23 3.70
N ASN A 24 -8.83 -3.01 3.99
CA ASN A 24 -8.20 -2.13 2.99
C ASN A 24 -6.88 -2.72 2.48
N LEU A 25 -6.08 -3.35 3.35
CA LEU A 25 -4.89 -4.11 2.96
C LEU A 25 -5.25 -5.24 1.98
N ALA A 26 -6.24 -6.06 2.31
CA ALA A 26 -6.66 -7.18 1.47
C ALA A 26 -7.15 -6.70 0.09
N LEU A 27 -8.02 -5.68 0.08
CA LEU A 27 -8.56 -5.12 -1.16
C LEU A 27 -7.49 -4.43 -2.01
N GLY A 28 -6.60 -3.66 -1.38
CA GLY A 28 -5.53 -2.95 -2.08
C GLY A 28 -4.47 -3.89 -2.66
N TYR A 29 -4.10 -4.95 -1.94
CA TYR A 29 -3.19 -5.97 -2.49
C TYR A 29 -3.84 -6.77 -3.62
N LEU A 30 -5.14 -7.05 -3.55
CA LEU A 30 -5.87 -7.66 -4.65
C LEU A 30 -5.91 -6.72 -5.87
N PHE A 31 -6.21 -5.44 -5.67
CA PHE A 31 -6.17 -4.42 -6.72
C PHE A 31 -4.79 -4.32 -7.38
N ALA A 32 -3.73 -4.29 -6.58
CA ALA A 32 -2.34 -4.27 -7.06
C ALA A 32 -1.98 -5.54 -7.83
N GLY A 33 -2.41 -6.71 -7.36
CA GLY A 33 -2.21 -7.99 -8.05
C GLY A 33 -2.91 -8.04 -9.41
N MET A 34 -4.08 -7.44 -9.51
CA MET A 34 -4.80 -7.30 -10.78
C MET A 34 -4.05 -6.38 -11.75
N ALA A 35 -3.59 -5.22 -11.27
CA ALA A 35 -2.80 -4.30 -12.07
C ALA A 35 -1.55 -5.00 -12.63
N VAL A 36 -0.82 -5.73 -11.81
CA VAL A 36 0.38 -6.47 -12.22
C VAL A 36 0.04 -7.60 -13.22
N ARG A 37 -1.09 -8.29 -13.05
CA ARG A 37 -1.56 -9.29 -14.03
C ARG A 37 -1.80 -8.65 -15.40
N ASP A 38 -2.30 -7.43 -15.43
CA ASP A 38 -2.58 -6.67 -16.65
C ASP A 38 -1.34 -5.84 -17.10
N GLU A 39 -0.13 -6.25 -16.67
CA GLU A 39 1.18 -5.66 -17.01
C GLU A 39 1.37 -4.21 -16.55
N ILE A 40 0.56 -3.75 -15.59
CA ILE A 40 0.63 -2.41 -15.01
C ILE A 40 1.53 -2.44 -13.77
N THR A 41 2.58 -1.60 -13.77
CA THR A 41 3.50 -1.50 -12.62
C THR A 41 2.84 -0.70 -11.50
N VAL A 42 2.91 -1.23 -10.28
CA VAL A 42 2.51 -0.55 -9.05
C VAL A 42 3.73 0.15 -8.47
N HIS A 43 3.75 1.48 -8.50
CA HIS A 43 4.85 2.29 -7.98
C HIS A 43 4.74 2.52 -6.47
N GLU A 44 3.51 2.66 -5.98
CA GLU A 44 3.26 2.92 -4.57
C GLU A 44 1.92 2.32 -4.17
N LEU A 45 1.86 1.77 -2.95
CA LEU A 45 0.65 1.26 -2.33
C LEU A 45 0.67 1.63 -0.85
N SER A 46 -0.27 2.45 -0.42
CA SER A 46 -0.40 2.89 0.97
C SER A 46 -1.81 2.66 1.52
N PHE A 47 -1.93 2.54 2.84
CA PHE A 47 -3.13 2.07 3.52
C PHE A 47 -3.38 2.81 4.82
N ASP A 48 -4.65 3.13 5.08
CA ASP A 48 -5.12 3.58 6.39
C ASP A 48 -6.46 2.90 6.78
N GLU A 49 -7.10 3.38 7.82
CA GLU A 49 -8.39 2.88 8.30
C GLU A 49 -9.54 3.17 7.32
N ASN A 50 -9.43 4.22 6.53
CA ASN A 50 -10.48 4.67 5.62
C ASN A 50 -10.41 4.02 4.24
N GLY A 51 -9.20 3.64 3.79
CA GLY A 51 -9.02 3.10 2.44
C GLY A 51 -7.58 2.72 2.10
N PHE A 52 -7.30 2.75 0.80
CA PHE A 52 -5.95 2.60 0.26
C PHE A 52 -5.72 3.54 -0.92
N MET A 53 -4.45 3.80 -1.21
CA MET A 53 -4.02 4.53 -2.40
C MET A 53 -3.05 3.67 -3.20
N ALA A 54 -3.19 3.73 -4.52
CA ALA A 54 -2.28 3.08 -5.47
C ALA A 54 -1.82 4.07 -6.53
N LYS A 55 -0.50 4.15 -6.77
CA LYS A 55 0.09 4.84 -7.93
C LYS A 55 0.53 3.80 -8.94
N LEU A 56 0.09 3.97 -10.17
CA LEU A 56 0.27 3.00 -11.25
C LEU A 56 1.03 3.63 -12.43
N SER A 57 1.68 2.79 -13.24
CA SER A 57 2.33 3.24 -14.48
C SER A 57 1.32 3.66 -15.56
N HIS A 58 0.15 3.03 -15.59
CA HIS A 58 -0.92 3.27 -16.57
C HIS A 58 -2.29 3.26 -15.89
N GLU A 59 -3.30 3.82 -16.57
CA GLU A 59 -4.67 3.81 -16.09
C GLU A 59 -5.26 2.39 -16.11
N VAL A 60 -6.07 2.09 -15.08
CA VAL A 60 -6.86 0.86 -14.97
C VAL A 60 -8.30 1.16 -15.34
N GLU A 61 -8.94 0.27 -16.09
CA GLU A 61 -10.35 0.36 -16.38
C GLU A 61 -11.17 -0.04 -15.14
N ILE A 62 -11.69 0.96 -14.43
CA ILE A 62 -12.39 0.77 -13.16
C ILE A 62 -13.72 0.02 -13.34
N SER A 63 -14.34 0.12 -14.52
CA SER A 63 -15.59 -0.60 -14.84
C SER A 63 -15.42 -2.13 -14.80
N SER A 64 -14.22 -2.65 -15.07
CA SER A 64 -13.91 -4.08 -15.05
C SER A 64 -13.64 -4.63 -13.63
N ILE A 65 -13.35 -3.77 -12.66
CA ILE A 65 -12.98 -4.17 -11.28
C ILE A 65 -14.03 -5.09 -10.63
N PRO A 66 -15.36 -4.80 -10.68
CA PRO A 66 -16.35 -5.68 -10.07
C PRO A 66 -16.36 -7.10 -10.63
N GLU A 67 -16.09 -7.27 -11.92
CA GLU A 67 -16.06 -8.58 -12.59
C GLU A 67 -14.86 -9.40 -12.16
N VAL A 68 -13.72 -8.75 -12.06
CA VAL A 68 -12.46 -9.40 -11.66
C VAL A 68 -12.50 -9.79 -10.19
N PHE A 69 -13.04 -8.95 -9.32
CA PHE A 69 -13.21 -9.31 -7.90
C PHE A 69 -14.14 -10.52 -7.71
N ARG A 70 -15.12 -10.73 -8.59
CA ARG A 70 -16.00 -11.90 -8.58
C ARG A 70 -15.37 -13.14 -9.20
N SER A 71 -14.26 -13.03 -9.90
CA SER A 71 -13.63 -14.16 -10.56
C SER A 71 -13.08 -15.16 -9.53
N ARG A 72 -13.23 -16.46 -9.82
CA ARG A 72 -12.71 -17.55 -8.95
C ARG A 72 -11.19 -17.50 -8.76
N GLY A 73 -10.47 -16.76 -9.61
CA GLY A 73 -9.02 -16.57 -9.55
C GLY A 73 -8.55 -15.41 -8.70
N SER A 74 -9.44 -14.64 -8.06
CA SER A 74 -9.04 -13.43 -7.31
C SER A 74 -8.13 -13.75 -6.11
N GLU A 75 -8.36 -14.85 -5.39
CA GLU A 75 -7.49 -15.27 -4.29
C GLU A 75 -6.10 -15.74 -4.79
N GLU A 76 -6.07 -16.38 -5.95
CA GLU A 76 -4.81 -16.80 -6.57
C GLU A 76 -3.97 -15.57 -7.01
N ILE A 77 -4.62 -14.57 -7.60
CA ILE A 77 -4.00 -13.29 -7.95
C ILE A 77 -3.44 -12.60 -6.70
N LEU A 78 -4.24 -12.53 -5.64
CA LEU A 78 -3.82 -11.96 -4.36
C LEU A 78 -2.60 -12.69 -3.79
N ASN A 79 -2.65 -14.02 -3.71
CA ASN A 79 -1.57 -14.84 -3.17
C ASN A 79 -0.28 -14.68 -3.98
N LYS A 80 -0.38 -14.65 -5.32
CA LYS A 80 0.76 -14.44 -6.21
C LYS A 80 1.40 -13.07 -6.02
N TYR A 81 0.61 -12.02 -5.83
CA TYR A 81 1.13 -10.68 -5.57
C TYR A 81 1.73 -10.56 -4.16
N LEU A 82 1.07 -11.13 -3.16
CA LEU A 82 1.51 -11.05 -1.76
C LEU A 82 2.90 -11.61 -1.54
N ILE A 83 3.26 -12.72 -2.19
CA ILE A 83 4.55 -13.38 -1.99
C ILE A 83 5.75 -12.46 -2.33
N ASP A 84 5.55 -11.46 -3.19
CA ASP A 84 6.55 -10.47 -3.56
C ASP A 84 6.43 -9.15 -2.77
N SER A 85 5.43 -9.04 -1.88
CA SER A 85 5.16 -7.84 -1.12
C SER A 85 6.08 -7.65 0.08
N GLN A 86 6.16 -6.39 0.55
CA GLN A 86 6.85 -6.04 1.79
C GLN A 86 6.17 -6.68 3.02
N LEU A 87 4.85 -6.87 2.96
CA LEU A 87 4.10 -7.54 4.02
C LEU A 87 4.58 -9.00 4.17
N PHE A 88 4.73 -9.72 3.06
CA PHE A 88 5.27 -11.07 3.08
C PHE A 88 6.70 -11.10 3.60
N ALA A 89 7.56 -10.21 3.13
CA ALA A 89 8.94 -10.14 3.61
C ALA A 89 9.05 -9.89 5.11
N LYS A 90 8.17 -9.03 5.66
CA LYS A 90 8.07 -8.80 7.10
C LYS A 90 7.63 -10.07 7.84
N ARG A 91 6.53 -10.68 7.41
CA ARG A 91 5.95 -11.86 8.06
C ARG A 91 6.89 -13.07 7.96
N PHE A 92 7.52 -13.28 6.83
CA PHE A 92 8.52 -14.32 6.65
C PHE A 92 9.70 -14.18 7.63
N ARG A 93 10.19 -12.94 7.87
CA ARG A 93 11.24 -12.70 8.88
C ARG A 93 10.80 -13.11 10.28
N GLU A 94 9.56 -12.80 10.65
CA GLU A 94 9.00 -13.14 11.96
C GLU A 94 8.86 -14.66 12.12
N VAL A 95 8.30 -15.34 11.13
CA VAL A 95 8.14 -16.81 11.13
C VAL A 95 9.50 -17.52 11.12
N SER A 96 10.44 -17.08 10.26
CA SER A 96 11.79 -17.67 10.19
C SER A 96 12.58 -17.49 11.49
N SER A 97 12.34 -16.41 12.23
CA SER A 97 12.95 -16.18 13.53
C SER A 97 12.36 -17.12 14.59
N ARG A 98 11.04 -17.28 14.63
CA ARG A 98 10.35 -18.19 15.57
C ARG A 98 10.67 -19.66 15.30
N SER A 99 10.85 -20.04 14.06
CA SER A 99 11.25 -21.40 13.66
C SER A 99 12.74 -21.67 13.75
N MET A 100 13.53 -20.79 14.37
CA MET A 100 14.98 -20.90 14.53
C MET A 100 15.80 -20.98 13.22
N LEU A 101 15.20 -20.76 12.07
CA LEU A 101 15.91 -20.68 10.80
C LEU A 101 16.80 -19.43 10.71
N ASN A 102 16.36 -18.34 11.31
CA ASN A 102 17.10 -17.09 11.42
C ASN A 102 17.06 -16.57 12.87
N PRO A 103 17.80 -17.17 13.81
CA PRO A 103 17.77 -16.75 15.20
C PRO A 103 18.45 -15.37 15.35
N ARG A 104 17.88 -14.53 16.24
CA ARG A 104 18.47 -13.22 16.60
C ARG A 104 19.73 -13.31 17.44
N ARG A 105 19.96 -14.47 18.07
CA ARG A 105 21.15 -14.75 18.90
C ARG A 105 21.84 -16.01 18.42
N ARG A 106 23.17 -15.98 18.44
CA ARG A 106 24.03 -17.15 18.21
C ARG A 106 24.88 -17.36 19.48
N GLY A 107 24.40 -18.23 20.35
CA GLY A 107 24.98 -18.36 21.69
C GLY A 107 24.77 -17.10 22.51
N ALA A 108 25.86 -16.52 23.03
CA ALA A 108 25.85 -15.29 23.84
C ALA A 108 25.83 -13.99 22.96
N GLU A 109 26.13 -14.10 21.68
CA GLU A 109 26.23 -12.94 20.78
C GLU A 109 24.89 -12.62 20.11
N GLU A 110 24.54 -11.33 20.08
CA GLU A 110 23.40 -10.81 19.35
C GLU A 110 23.79 -10.49 17.89
N VAL A 111 23.00 -10.99 16.94
CA VAL A 111 23.22 -10.74 15.51
C VAL A 111 22.83 -9.29 15.21
N SER A 112 23.69 -8.53 14.54
CA SER A 112 23.37 -7.14 14.17
C SER A 112 22.10 -7.08 13.31
N PRO A 113 21.27 -6.00 13.42
CA PRO A 113 20.03 -5.87 12.64
C PRO A 113 20.25 -6.00 11.13
N LYS A 114 21.34 -5.45 10.61
CA LYS A 114 21.71 -5.53 9.20
C LYS A 114 22.02 -6.97 8.75
N GLN A 115 22.80 -7.69 9.53
CA GLN A 115 23.10 -9.10 9.23
C GLN A 115 21.87 -10.00 9.34
N PHE A 116 21.01 -9.74 10.33
CA PHE A 116 19.73 -10.43 10.49
C PHE A 116 18.83 -10.26 9.29
N GLN A 117 18.71 -9.00 8.78
CA GLN A 117 17.91 -8.69 7.61
C GLN A 117 18.46 -9.33 6.33
N LEU A 118 19.75 -9.18 6.04
CA LEU A 118 20.39 -9.78 4.88
C LEU A 118 20.22 -11.31 4.86
N LYS A 119 20.41 -11.95 6.01
CA LYS A 119 20.23 -13.40 6.11
C LYS A 119 18.76 -13.80 5.91
N ALA A 120 17.81 -13.03 6.43
CA ALA A 120 16.39 -13.28 6.22
C ALA A 120 16.02 -13.20 4.72
N GLU A 121 16.56 -12.23 3.98
CA GLU A 121 16.36 -12.10 2.54
C GLU A 121 16.93 -13.29 1.76
N GLN A 122 18.15 -13.73 2.11
CA GLN A 122 18.76 -14.91 1.47
C GLN A 122 17.94 -16.18 1.72
N ILE A 123 17.48 -16.40 2.96
CA ILE A 123 16.63 -17.53 3.30
C ILE A 123 15.31 -17.43 2.55
N MET A 124 14.67 -16.27 2.54
CA MET A 124 13.40 -16.03 1.85
C MET A 124 13.51 -16.34 0.34
N ASN A 125 14.53 -15.81 -0.33
CA ASN A 125 14.73 -16.04 -1.76
C ASN A 125 14.94 -17.54 -2.08
N ARG A 126 15.65 -18.25 -1.20
CA ARG A 126 15.81 -19.71 -1.36
C ARG A 126 14.50 -20.46 -1.14
N HIS A 127 13.71 -20.08 -0.13
CA HIS A 127 12.46 -20.76 0.18
C HIS A 127 11.33 -20.44 -0.80
N ARG A 128 11.34 -19.27 -1.45
CA ARG A 128 10.39 -18.92 -2.51
C ARG A 128 10.47 -19.84 -3.73
N THR A 129 11.65 -20.39 -4.01
CA THR A 129 11.88 -21.33 -5.13
C THR A 129 11.59 -22.79 -4.77
N MET A 130 11.19 -23.07 -3.53
CA MET A 130 10.86 -24.41 -3.07
C MET A 130 9.34 -24.60 -3.09
N ASP A 131 8.85 -25.55 -3.89
CA ASP A 131 7.41 -25.81 -4.09
C ASP A 131 6.66 -26.17 -2.78
N ASP A 132 7.34 -26.68 -1.76
CA ASP A 132 6.72 -27.14 -0.50
C ASP A 132 7.37 -26.54 0.75
N SER A 133 7.71 -25.26 0.72
CA SER A 133 8.28 -24.58 1.89
C SER A 133 7.25 -24.36 2.98
N VAL A 134 7.38 -25.07 4.10
CA VAL A 134 6.54 -24.93 5.29
C VAL A 134 6.56 -23.49 5.81
N ILE A 135 7.71 -22.82 5.78
CA ILE A 135 7.88 -21.44 6.27
C ILE A 135 7.12 -20.43 5.38
N VAL A 136 7.15 -20.63 4.06
CA VAL A 136 6.38 -19.81 3.13
C VAL A 136 4.88 -19.99 3.36
N ARG A 137 4.41 -21.25 3.49
CA ARG A 137 3.00 -21.55 3.78
C ARG A 137 2.54 -20.95 5.10
N GLU A 138 3.36 -21.05 6.16
CA GLU A 138 3.04 -20.49 7.46
C GLU A 138 2.98 -18.96 7.40
N ALA A 139 3.96 -18.30 6.77
CA ALA A 139 3.96 -16.85 6.59
C ALA A 139 2.72 -16.38 5.80
N MET A 140 2.34 -17.08 4.73
CA MET A 140 1.12 -16.77 3.96
C MET A 140 -0.14 -17.02 4.79
N SER A 141 -0.22 -18.11 5.53
CA SER A 141 -1.35 -18.42 6.42
C SER A 141 -1.55 -17.32 7.46
N GLU A 142 -0.48 -16.87 8.12
CA GLU A 142 -0.57 -15.78 9.08
C GLU A 142 -1.02 -14.45 8.43
N ILE A 143 -0.53 -14.12 7.23
CA ILE A 143 -0.96 -12.93 6.51
C ILE A 143 -2.47 -13.00 6.24
N LEU A 144 -2.94 -14.10 5.66
CA LEU A 144 -4.33 -14.25 5.24
C LEU A 144 -5.30 -14.28 6.42
N THR A 145 -4.86 -14.79 7.58
CA THR A 145 -5.73 -14.93 8.76
C THR A 145 -5.64 -13.75 9.72
N THR A 146 -4.46 -13.15 9.87
CA THR A 146 -4.21 -12.13 10.89
C THR A 146 -4.12 -10.72 10.33
N ASP A 147 -3.44 -10.54 9.18
CA ASP A 147 -3.21 -9.20 8.63
C ASP A 147 -4.36 -8.74 7.72
N LEU A 148 -4.96 -9.65 6.94
CA LEU A 148 -5.90 -9.30 5.87
C LEU A 148 -7.37 -9.58 6.18
N GLU A 149 -7.68 -10.34 7.24
CA GLU A 149 -9.07 -10.69 7.56
C GLU A 149 -9.88 -11.18 6.34
N MET A 150 -9.33 -12.17 5.60
CA MET A 150 -9.89 -12.65 4.33
C MET A 150 -11.37 -13.01 4.36
N GLY A 151 -11.92 -13.35 5.53
CA GLY A 151 -13.36 -13.60 5.69
C GLY A 151 -14.21 -12.39 5.31
N GLN A 152 -13.82 -11.20 5.70
CA GLN A 152 -14.52 -9.95 5.35
C GLN A 152 -14.40 -9.64 3.86
N LEU A 153 -13.22 -9.87 3.27
CA LEU A 153 -13.03 -9.66 1.83
C LEU A 153 -13.89 -10.60 1.00
N ARG A 154 -13.97 -11.91 1.36
CA ARG A 154 -14.82 -12.89 0.66
C ARG A 154 -16.29 -12.51 0.72
N GLN A 155 -16.82 -12.20 1.90
CA GLN A 155 -18.20 -11.74 2.07
C GLN A 155 -18.49 -10.48 1.24
N PHE A 156 -17.53 -9.58 1.19
CA PHE A 156 -17.65 -8.37 0.38
C PHE A 156 -17.69 -8.69 -1.12
N MET A 157 -16.82 -9.59 -1.61
CA MET A 157 -16.79 -10.00 -3.01
C MET A 157 -18.08 -10.70 -3.44
N GLU A 158 -18.65 -11.53 -2.58
CA GLU A 158 -19.96 -12.17 -2.79
C GLU A 158 -21.08 -11.14 -2.95
N ARG A 159 -21.04 -10.07 -2.14
CA ARG A 159 -22.02 -8.99 -2.15
C ARG A 159 -21.82 -7.97 -3.27
N MET A 160 -20.65 -7.91 -3.86
CA MET A 160 -20.32 -6.97 -4.96
C MET A 160 -21.17 -7.16 -6.22
N GLY A 161 -21.94 -8.21 -6.32
CA GLY A 161 -22.89 -8.46 -7.42
C GLY A 161 -24.33 -8.10 -7.10
N SER A 162 -24.63 -7.79 -5.85
CA SER A 162 -25.95 -7.34 -5.40
C SER A 162 -26.03 -5.81 -5.46
N GLU A 163 -27.24 -5.28 -5.45
CA GLU A 163 -27.48 -3.82 -5.41
C GLU A 163 -26.95 -3.16 -4.14
N ASP A 164 -26.50 -3.94 -3.15
CA ASP A 164 -26.03 -3.50 -1.84
C ASP A 164 -24.64 -2.82 -1.88
N VAL A 165 -23.83 -3.06 -2.91
CA VAL A 165 -22.48 -2.47 -3.03
C VAL A 165 -22.39 -1.59 -4.26
N ARG A 166 -22.40 -0.27 -4.04
CA ARG A 166 -22.22 0.72 -5.11
C ARG A 166 -20.77 1.18 -5.16
N ILE A 167 -20.15 1.06 -6.33
CA ILE A 167 -18.86 1.67 -6.64
C ILE A 167 -19.11 2.97 -7.37
N VAL A 168 -18.59 4.07 -6.83
CA VAL A 168 -18.65 5.40 -7.43
C VAL A 168 -17.25 5.78 -7.85
N HIS A 169 -17.04 5.96 -9.14
CA HIS A 169 -15.77 6.44 -9.72
C HIS A 169 -15.88 7.93 -10.04
N ARG A 170 -14.83 8.69 -9.69
CA ARG A 170 -14.71 10.13 -10.02
C ARG A 170 -13.28 10.45 -10.41
N ARG A 171 -13.11 11.32 -11.40
CA ARG A 171 -11.84 12.02 -11.64
C ARG A 171 -11.85 13.32 -10.87
N VAL A 172 -10.81 13.57 -10.10
CA VAL A 172 -10.71 14.71 -9.18
C VAL A 172 -9.32 15.31 -9.20
N LYS A 173 -9.21 16.61 -8.97
CA LYS A 173 -7.92 17.27 -8.73
C LYS A 173 -7.44 17.06 -7.32
N ILE A 174 -8.36 17.00 -6.37
CA ILE A 174 -8.09 16.85 -4.94
C ILE A 174 -9.00 15.73 -4.41
N PRO A 175 -8.47 14.74 -3.72
CA PRO A 175 -9.27 13.69 -3.09
C PRO A 175 -10.28 14.27 -2.08
N SER A 176 -11.31 13.46 -1.80
CA SER A 176 -12.24 13.73 -0.69
C SER A 176 -11.50 13.85 0.65
N PRO A 177 -12.08 14.48 1.67
CA PRO A 177 -11.42 14.63 2.97
C PRO A 177 -10.95 13.31 3.59
N LEU A 178 -11.65 12.19 3.35
CA LEU A 178 -11.26 10.87 3.84
C LEU A 178 -10.09 10.27 3.06
N GLY A 179 -10.02 10.54 1.75
CA GLY A 179 -8.90 10.09 0.91
C GLY A 179 -7.67 10.99 1.00
N LEU A 180 -7.84 12.19 1.53
CA LEU A 180 -6.80 13.20 1.58
C LEU A 180 -5.63 12.79 2.48
N THR A 181 -5.90 12.15 3.61
CA THR A 181 -4.88 11.64 4.54
C THR A 181 -3.98 10.61 3.87
N LEU A 182 -4.56 9.68 3.12
CA LEU A 182 -3.81 8.68 2.34
C LEU A 182 -2.95 9.33 1.25
N PHE A 183 -3.54 10.28 0.52
CA PHE A 183 -2.82 11.01 -0.52
C PHE A 183 -1.65 11.79 0.05
N MET A 184 -1.79 12.36 1.26
CA MET A 184 -0.75 13.11 1.93
C MET A 184 0.37 12.26 2.50
N SER A 185 0.07 11.08 3.03
CA SER A 185 1.10 10.19 3.59
C SER A 185 2.15 9.83 2.54
N SER A 186 1.76 9.75 1.26
CA SER A 186 2.70 9.52 0.17
C SER A 186 3.65 10.69 -0.10
N PHE A 187 3.32 11.89 0.35
CA PHE A 187 4.21 13.05 0.25
C PHE A 187 5.07 13.23 1.50
N GLU A 188 4.63 12.77 2.67
CA GLU A 188 5.43 12.85 3.90
C GLU A 188 6.73 12.04 3.78
N ASP A 189 6.70 10.86 3.17
CA ASP A 189 7.89 10.07 2.90
C ASP A 189 8.86 10.77 1.93
N LEU A 190 8.35 11.55 0.99
CA LEU A 190 9.14 12.37 0.08
C LEU A 190 9.64 13.67 0.75
N LEU A 191 8.87 14.22 1.68
CA LEU A 191 9.23 15.44 2.43
C LEU A 191 10.32 15.20 3.47
N SER A 192 10.50 13.97 3.95
CA SER A 192 11.60 13.59 4.85
C SER A 192 12.97 13.59 4.16
N LEU A 193 13.00 13.47 2.84
CA LEU A 193 14.21 13.51 2.01
C LEU A 193 14.35 14.93 1.42
N ARG A 194 15.18 15.78 1.98
CA ARG A 194 15.71 17.11 1.53
C ARG A 194 15.20 17.76 0.21
N THR A 195 14.16 17.22 -0.44
CA THR A 195 13.61 17.65 -1.73
C THR A 195 12.34 18.51 -1.58
N ARG A 196 12.04 19.01 -0.37
CA ARG A 196 10.85 19.84 -0.07
C ARG A 196 10.61 20.98 -1.07
N ALA A 197 11.68 21.67 -1.45
CA ALA A 197 11.57 22.84 -2.32
C ALA A 197 11.26 22.51 -3.79
N TYR A 198 11.61 21.32 -4.29
CA TYR A 198 11.38 20.95 -5.69
C TYR A 198 9.99 20.37 -5.92
N LEU A 199 9.46 19.56 -4.99
CA LEU A 199 8.15 18.92 -5.11
C LEU A 199 7.00 19.88 -4.83
N ILE A 200 7.21 20.90 -3.99
CA ILE A 200 6.22 21.96 -3.74
C ILE A 200 5.90 22.76 -5.01
N LYS A 201 6.83 22.84 -5.97
CA LYS A 201 6.60 23.54 -7.24
C LYS A 201 5.62 22.81 -8.18
N ASP A 202 5.53 21.48 -8.08
CA ASP A 202 4.70 20.65 -8.97
C ASP A 202 3.36 20.24 -8.33
N VAL A 203 3.15 20.52 -7.04
CA VAL A 203 1.88 20.30 -6.36
C VAL A 203 1.03 21.57 -6.47
N ASP A 204 -0.23 21.42 -6.92
CA ASP A 204 -1.20 22.51 -7.02
C ASP A 204 -1.25 23.29 -5.70
N PRO A 205 -1.01 24.63 -5.69
CA PRO A 205 -1.02 25.48 -4.51
C PRO A 205 -2.33 25.38 -3.70
N GLU A 206 -3.44 25.03 -4.35
CA GLU A 206 -4.73 24.85 -3.69
C GLU A 206 -4.77 23.57 -2.84
N ILE A 207 -4.10 22.52 -3.29
CA ILE A 207 -3.91 21.28 -2.50
C ILE A 207 -3.09 21.62 -1.26
N LEU A 208 -1.96 22.29 -1.43
CA LEU A 208 -1.09 22.69 -0.32
C LEU A 208 -1.81 23.59 0.69
N ARG A 209 -2.60 24.55 0.21
CA ARG A 209 -3.36 25.47 1.08
C ARG A 209 -4.40 24.75 1.93
N ARG A 210 -5.10 23.76 1.37
CA ARG A 210 -6.10 22.97 2.11
C ARG A 210 -5.47 22.03 3.13
N LEU A 211 -4.29 21.52 2.84
CA LEU A 211 -3.58 20.54 3.66
C LEU A 211 -2.88 21.14 4.87
N LEU A 212 -2.15 22.23 4.65
CA LEU A 212 -1.34 22.84 5.70
C LEU A 212 -2.14 23.86 6.54
N GLY A 213 -3.39 24.14 6.14
CA GLY A 213 -4.17 25.23 6.73
C GLY A 213 -3.54 26.60 6.42
N ALA A 214 -4.37 27.59 6.23
CA ALA A 214 -3.91 28.93 5.79
C ALA A 214 -2.86 29.58 6.71
N ARG A 215 -2.74 29.14 7.98
CA ARG A 215 -1.76 29.65 8.95
C ARG A 215 -0.38 28.99 8.86
N SER A 216 -0.28 27.72 8.51
CA SER A 216 0.98 26.98 8.48
C SER A 216 1.82 27.35 7.24
N LEU A 217 1.19 27.51 6.08
CA LEU A 217 1.83 27.89 4.83
C LEU A 217 2.44 29.31 4.88
N ALA A 218 1.72 30.27 5.46
CA ALA A 218 2.21 31.62 5.61
C ALA A 218 3.50 31.65 6.46
N THR A 219 3.53 30.86 7.54
CA THR A 219 4.68 30.81 8.46
C THR A 219 5.90 30.12 7.86
N GLU A 220 5.73 29.09 7.03
CA GLU A 220 6.84 28.40 6.36
C GLU A 220 7.39 29.20 5.16
N LEU A 221 6.52 29.80 4.36
CA LEU A 221 6.94 30.68 3.24
C LEU A 221 7.62 31.97 3.73
N GLU A 222 7.22 32.49 4.88
CA GLU A 222 7.91 33.61 5.51
C GLU A 222 9.29 33.19 6.08
N ARG A 223 9.42 32.01 6.65
CA ARG A 223 10.72 31.48 7.11
C ARG A 223 11.67 31.22 5.95
N GLU A 224 11.23 30.70 4.82
CA GLU A 224 12.08 30.52 3.64
C GLU A 224 12.52 31.85 3.01
N LYS A 225 11.63 32.83 2.95
CA LYS A 225 12.00 34.19 2.51
C LYS A 225 13.07 34.83 3.41
N LEU A 226 13.00 34.57 4.70
CA LEU A 226 13.98 35.07 5.67
C LEU A 226 15.32 34.31 5.61
N SER A 227 15.33 33.04 5.22
CA SER A 227 16.58 32.25 5.08
C SER A 227 17.37 32.56 3.81
N HIS A 228 16.83 33.32 2.87
CA HIS A 228 17.53 33.78 1.68
C HIS A 228 18.16 35.19 1.82
N TYR A 229 18.00 35.80 2.98
CA TYR A 229 18.56 37.14 3.28
C TYR A 229 19.65 37.14 4.37
N TYR A 230 20.14 35.95 4.79
CA TYR A 230 21.31 35.84 5.70
C TYR A 230 22.38 34.91 5.13
#